data_79e760d6c5b43db1d83b22b20a0a30d5
#
_entry.id   79e760d6c5b43db1d83b22b20a0a30d5
#
_cell.length_a   1.000
_cell.length_b   1.000
_cell.length_c   1.000
_cell.angle_alpha   90.00
_cell.angle_beta   90.00
_cell.angle_gamma   90.00
#
_symmetry.space_group_name_H-M   'P 1'
#
loop_
_entity.id
_entity.type
_entity.pdbx_description
1 polymer ?
#
loop_
_entity_poly.entity_id
_entity_poly.type
_entity_poly.pdbx_seq_one_letter_code
_entity_poly.pdbx_strand_id
1 'polypeptide(L)'
;MGVDFALVSALDILRDPRWGRSEECYGEDPYLSAELARAIVTGIQKEGVAVVAKHFCAQGETTGGVNASAARIGERELWEIHLQAAKACCEAGVKGIMAAYNEIDGKFCHATDICCRIFCGNNWGLTGS
;
A
#
# COMPACT_ATOMS: atom_id res chain seq x y z
N MET A 1 11.75 24.51 -2.99
CA MET A 1 12.40 23.21 -3.16
C MET A 1 11.67 22.48 -4.26
N GLY A 2 12.36 22.00 -5.32
CA GLY A 2 11.72 21.30 -6.43
C GLY A 2 11.56 19.82 -6.12
N VAL A 3 10.45 19.46 -5.48
CA VAL A 3 10.07 18.05 -5.27
C VAL A 3 8.90 17.77 -6.18
N ASP A 4 9.07 16.85 -7.13
CA ASP A 4 8.03 16.46 -8.08
C ASP A 4 7.24 15.24 -7.59
N PHE A 5 7.90 14.33 -6.86
CA PHE A 5 7.31 13.10 -6.33
C PHE A 5 7.61 12.93 -4.85
N ALA A 6 6.60 12.56 -4.09
CA ALA A 6 6.71 12.17 -2.69
C ALA A 6 6.40 10.67 -2.54
N LEU A 7 7.40 9.89 -2.11
CA LEU A 7 7.22 8.46 -1.77
C LEU A 7 6.76 8.38 -0.32
N VAL A 8 5.50 8.57 -0.11
CA VAL A 8 4.91 8.67 1.23
C VAL A 8 3.71 7.75 1.36
N SER A 9 3.23 7.66 2.59
CA SER A 9 2.15 6.77 3.00
C SER A 9 2.58 5.31 2.95
N ALA A 10 3.18 4.84 4.05
CA ALA A 10 3.30 3.41 4.28
C ALA A 10 1.89 2.88 4.57
N LEU A 11 1.31 2.22 3.56
CA LEU A 11 -0.03 1.64 3.59
C LEU A 11 -0.10 0.34 4.39
N ASP A 12 1.07 -0.11 4.82
CA ASP A 12 1.22 -1.37 5.51
C ASP A 12 0.55 -1.32 6.89
N ILE A 13 -0.23 -2.32 7.19
CA ILE A 13 -0.82 -2.51 8.51
C ILE A 13 0.22 -3.16 9.40
N LEU A 14 0.50 -2.55 10.55
CA LEU A 14 1.49 -3.05 11.50
C LEU A 14 0.93 -4.27 12.24
N ARG A 15 1.49 -5.45 11.95
CA ARG A 15 1.08 -6.72 12.57
C ARG A 15 2.19 -7.31 13.44
N ASP A 16 3.42 -7.22 13.01
CA ASP A 16 4.58 -7.70 13.76
C ASP A 16 5.49 -6.52 14.13
N PRO A 17 5.62 -6.18 15.43
CA PRO A 17 6.44 -5.05 15.88
C PRO A 17 7.95 -5.26 15.63
N ARG A 18 8.38 -6.47 15.30
CA ARG A 18 9.78 -6.75 14.93
C ARG A 18 10.12 -6.28 13.52
N TRP A 19 9.11 -5.96 12.71
CA TRP A 19 9.34 -5.35 11.42
C TRP A 19 9.95 -3.96 11.60
N GLY A 20 11.19 -3.77 11.15
CA GLY A 20 12.01 -2.58 11.42
C GLY A 20 11.53 -1.28 10.78
N ARG A 21 10.30 -1.22 10.25
CA ARG A 21 9.70 -0.06 9.59
C ARG A 21 8.36 0.36 10.21
N SER A 22 8.15 -0.03 11.45
CA SER A 22 6.90 0.25 12.16
C SER A 22 6.59 1.74 12.28
N GLU A 23 7.61 2.60 12.41
CA GLU A 23 7.46 4.05 12.50
C GLU A 23 6.99 4.72 11.20
N GLU A 24 7.06 4.03 10.07
CA GLU A 24 6.55 4.54 8.80
C GLU A 24 5.04 4.32 8.64
N CYS A 25 4.44 3.46 9.47
CA CYS A 25 3.04 3.02 9.35
C CYS A 25 2.09 3.92 10.13
N TYR A 26 0.83 3.92 9.72
CA TYR A 26 -0.26 4.62 10.41
C TYR A 26 -0.84 3.81 11.58
N GLY A 27 -0.40 2.57 11.80
CA GLY A 27 -0.80 1.73 12.90
C GLY A 27 -1.37 0.38 12.49
N GLU A 28 -2.17 -0.19 13.37
CA GLU A 28 -2.73 -1.54 13.24
C GLU A 28 -4.16 -1.55 12.68
N ASP A 29 -4.82 -0.40 12.69
CA ASP A 29 -6.22 -0.26 12.26
C ASP A 29 -6.32 0.05 10.77
N PRO A 30 -6.96 -0.83 9.96
CA PRO A 30 -7.10 -0.62 8.53
C PRO A 30 -7.93 0.62 8.16
N TYR A 31 -8.95 0.93 8.96
CA TYR A 31 -9.79 2.10 8.71
C TYR A 31 -9.03 3.40 8.97
N LEU A 32 -8.36 3.50 10.13
CA LEU A 32 -7.54 4.66 10.46
C LEU A 32 -6.45 4.87 9.40
N SER A 33 -5.78 3.79 9.01
CA SER A 33 -4.73 3.84 7.98
C SER A 33 -5.28 4.31 6.64
N ALA A 34 -6.48 3.88 6.24
CA ALA A 34 -7.13 4.33 5.02
C ALA A 34 -7.48 5.83 5.04
N GLU A 35 -8.01 6.33 6.13
CA GLU A 35 -8.39 7.75 6.27
C GLU A 35 -7.15 8.66 6.30
N LEU A 36 -6.11 8.27 7.02
CA LEU A 36 -4.85 9.03 7.04
C LEU A 36 -4.16 9.02 5.68
N ALA A 37 -4.13 7.87 5.00
CA ALA A 37 -3.57 7.75 3.65
C ALA A 37 -4.32 8.64 2.65
N ARG A 38 -5.65 8.65 2.67
CA ARG A 38 -6.50 9.53 1.86
C ARG A 38 -6.17 11.01 2.11
N ALA A 39 -6.09 11.40 3.37
CA ALA A 39 -5.81 12.78 3.75
C ALA A 39 -4.42 13.25 3.26
N ILE A 40 -3.40 12.40 3.40
CA ILE A 40 -2.04 12.70 2.96
C ILE A 40 -1.95 12.80 1.44
N VAL A 41 -2.51 11.84 0.70
CA VAL A 41 -2.56 11.91 -0.77
C VAL A 41 -3.21 13.19 -1.23
N THR A 42 -4.39 13.50 -0.70
CA THR A 42 -5.14 14.70 -1.06
C THR A 42 -4.37 15.98 -0.73
N GLY A 43 -3.79 16.04 0.48
CA GLY A 43 -3.06 17.23 0.95
C GLY A 43 -1.81 17.50 0.13
N ILE A 44 -0.98 16.51 -0.11
CA ILE A 44 0.27 16.65 -0.86
C ILE A 44 -0.01 16.98 -2.33
N GLN A 45 -0.95 16.27 -2.96
CA GLN A 45 -1.25 16.50 -4.38
C GLN A 45 -1.89 17.85 -4.64
N LYS A 46 -2.60 18.42 -3.66
CA LYS A 46 -3.12 19.78 -3.73
C LYS A 46 -2.00 20.82 -3.88
N GLU A 47 -0.83 20.56 -3.33
CA GLU A 47 0.36 21.44 -3.45
C GLU A 47 1.17 21.16 -4.73
N GLY A 48 0.65 20.37 -5.66
CA GLY A 48 1.28 20.08 -6.95
C GLY A 48 2.37 19.01 -6.94
N VAL A 49 2.53 18.27 -5.83
CA VAL A 49 3.50 17.18 -5.72
C VAL A 49 2.78 15.84 -5.92
N ALA A 50 3.27 15.02 -6.85
CA ALA A 50 2.70 13.70 -7.08
C ALA A 50 3.02 12.74 -5.93
N VAL A 51 2.03 11.99 -5.46
CA VAL A 51 2.23 10.97 -4.43
C VAL A 51 2.41 9.59 -5.04
N VAL A 52 3.41 8.85 -4.55
CA VAL A 52 3.59 7.42 -4.76
C VAL A 52 3.33 6.71 -3.45
N ALA A 53 2.19 6.06 -3.34
CA ALA A 53 1.80 5.31 -2.15
C ALA A 53 2.53 3.96 -2.08
N LYS A 54 2.91 3.53 -0.87
CA LYS A 54 3.71 2.31 -0.67
C LYS A 54 3.32 1.61 0.64
N HIS A 55 3.44 0.32 0.71
CA HIS A 55 3.83 -0.65 -0.30
C HIS A 55 2.60 -1.44 -0.75
N PHE A 56 2.58 -1.89 -1.98
CA PHE A 56 1.46 -2.67 -2.48
C PHE A 56 1.92 -4.11 -2.78
N CYS A 57 1.58 -5.09 -1.92
CA CYS A 57 0.84 -4.91 -0.68
C CYS A 57 1.36 -5.83 0.44
N ALA A 58 0.89 -5.56 1.65
CA ALA A 58 1.10 -6.40 2.83
C ALA A 58 2.58 -6.62 3.21
N GLN A 59 3.46 -5.66 2.98
CA GLN A 59 4.87 -5.78 3.34
C GLN A 59 5.08 -5.78 4.86
N GLY A 60 4.16 -5.22 5.63
CA GLY A 60 4.16 -5.24 7.09
C GLY A 60 3.72 -6.57 7.72
N GLU A 61 3.18 -7.51 6.92
CA GLU A 61 2.70 -8.83 7.38
C GLU A 61 3.71 -9.95 7.09
N THR A 62 4.97 -9.63 6.95
CA THR A 62 6.00 -10.59 6.60
C THR A 62 6.31 -11.57 7.73
N THR A 63 6.56 -12.82 7.39
CA THR A 63 6.82 -13.90 8.35
C THR A 63 7.98 -13.56 9.28
N GLY A 64 7.72 -13.59 10.59
CA GLY A 64 8.70 -13.32 11.63
C GLY A 64 9.20 -11.87 11.70
N GLY A 65 8.50 -10.92 11.07
CA GLY A 65 8.91 -9.53 11.00
C GLY A 65 10.12 -9.27 10.09
N VAL A 66 10.54 -10.26 9.32
CA VAL A 66 11.69 -10.12 8.41
C VAL A 66 11.25 -9.38 7.15
N ASN A 67 11.77 -8.18 6.94
CA ASN A 67 11.43 -7.37 5.77
C ASN A 67 11.67 -8.14 4.46
N ALA A 68 10.70 -8.08 3.56
CA ALA A 68 10.70 -8.78 2.27
C ALA A 68 10.54 -10.32 2.35
N SER A 69 10.31 -10.91 3.52
CA SER A 69 9.92 -12.31 3.59
C SER A 69 8.47 -12.53 3.15
N ALA A 70 8.08 -13.80 2.98
CA ALA A 70 6.73 -14.14 2.54
C ALA A 70 5.65 -13.66 3.52
N ALA A 71 4.59 -13.05 3.01
CA ALA A 71 3.36 -12.81 3.75
C ALA A 71 2.41 -14.00 3.52
N ARG A 72 2.04 -14.67 4.61
CA ARG A 72 1.18 -15.86 4.58
C ARG A 72 -0.24 -15.49 4.99
N ILE A 73 -0.95 -14.84 4.10
CA ILE A 73 -2.31 -14.34 4.31
C ILE A 73 -3.24 -14.87 3.24
N GLY A 74 -4.49 -15.15 3.64
CA GLY A 74 -5.53 -15.54 2.71
C GLY A 74 -6.12 -14.36 1.95
N GLU A 75 -6.80 -14.64 0.84
CA GLU A 75 -7.40 -13.62 -0.02
C GLU A 75 -8.39 -12.72 0.74
N ARG A 76 -9.20 -13.30 1.63
CA ARG A 76 -10.15 -12.54 2.44
C ARG A 76 -9.45 -11.52 3.34
N GLU A 77 -8.42 -11.94 4.07
CA GLU A 77 -7.65 -11.06 4.94
C GLU A 77 -6.93 -9.98 4.16
N LEU A 78 -6.41 -10.33 2.99
CA LEU A 78 -5.81 -9.37 2.06
C LEU A 78 -6.79 -8.23 1.73
N TRP A 79 -8.02 -8.56 1.34
CA TRP A 79 -9.05 -7.59 0.99
C TRP A 79 -9.57 -6.79 2.17
N GLU A 80 -9.85 -7.43 3.30
CA GLU A 80 -10.49 -6.80 4.46
C GLU A 80 -9.53 -5.92 5.28
N ILE A 81 -8.22 -6.22 5.24
CA ILE A 81 -7.22 -5.56 6.08
C ILE A 81 -6.20 -4.80 5.25
N HIS A 82 -5.45 -5.49 4.41
CA HIS A 82 -4.25 -4.93 3.80
C HIS A 82 -4.49 -4.02 2.59
N LEU A 83 -5.61 -4.17 1.91
CA LEU A 83 -5.93 -3.38 0.71
C LEU A 83 -6.76 -2.13 0.98
N GLN A 84 -7.26 -1.91 2.19
CA GLN A 84 -8.15 -0.78 2.50
C GLN A 84 -7.45 0.57 2.30
N ALA A 85 -6.24 0.72 2.79
CA ALA A 85 -5.48 1.97 2.62
C ALA A 85 -5.09 2.21 1.15
N ALA A 86 -4.73 1.16 0.41
CA ALA A 86 -4.44 1.28 -1.02
C ALA A 86 -5.67 1.71 -1.82
N LYS A 87 -6.84 1.14 -1.51
CA LYS A 87 -8.13 1.55 -2.09
C LYS A 87 -8.41 3.02 -1.83
N ALA A 88 -8.24 3.48 -0.59
CA ALA A 88 -8.44 4.88 -0.21
C ALA A 88 -7.50 5.83 -0.98
N CYS A 89 -6.25 5.44 -1.20
CA CYS A 89 -5.31 6.20 -2.03
C CYS A 89 -5.77 6.30 -3.49
N CYS A 90 -6.24 5.20 -4.06
CA CYS A 90 -6.77 5.17 -5.42
C CYS A 90 -8.00 6.09 -5.57
N GLU A 91 -8.95 6.01 -4.64
CA GLU A 91 -10.11 6.90 -4.59
C GLU A 91 -9.73 8.38 -4.42
N ALA A 92 -8.62 8.67 -3.75
CA ALA A 92 -8.05 10.01 -3.63
C ALA A 92 -7.25 10.46 -4.88
N GLY A 93 -7.15 9.62 -5.90
CA GLY A 93 -6.47 9.95 -7.15
C GLY A 93 -4.95 9.95 -7.06
N VAL A 94 -4.37 9.04 -6.26
CA VAL A 94 -2.92 8.87 -6.14
C VAL A 94 -2.26 8.69 -7.52
N LYS A 95 -1.08 9.26 -7.73
CA LYS A 95 -0.40 9.27 -9.03
C LYS A 95 0.46 8.04 -9.29
N GLY A 96 0.83 7.31 -8.24
CA GLY A 96 1.59 6.09 -8.38
C GLY A 96 1.48 5.22 -7.14
N ILE A 97 1.78 3.93 -7.31
CA ILE A 97 1.89 2.98 -6.21
C ILE A 97 3.13 2.13 -6.40
N MET A 98 3.83 1.89 -5.32
CA MET A 98 5.05 1.08 -5.30
C MET A 98 4.73 -0.35 -4.90
N ALA A 99 5.09 -1.30 -5.76
CA ALA A 99 4.95 -2.71 -5.45
C ALA A 99 5.82 -3.11 -4.25
N ALA A 100 5.27 -3.97 -3.39
CA ALA A 100 5.99 -4.51 -2.24
C ALA A 100 7.05 -5.54 -2.67
N TYR A 101 8.05 -5.74 -1.81
CA TYR A 101 9.15 -6.68 -2.08
C TYR A 101 8.80 -8.14 -1.80
N ASN A 102 7.82 -8.36 -0.92
CA ASN A 102 7.42 -9.68 -0.45
C ASN A 102 6.63 -10.47 -1.51
N GLU A 103 6.49 -11.73 -1.24
CA GLU A 103 5.53 -12.60 -1.89
C GLU A 103 4.27 -12.77 -1.02
N ILE A 104 3.16 -13.04 -1.67
CA ILE A 104 1.90 -13.46 -1.04
C ILE A 104 1.53 -14.81 -1.63
N ASP A 105 1.37 -15.80 -0.78
CA ASP A 105 1.03 -17.17 -1.19
C ASP A 105 1.94 -17.72 -2.32
N GLY A 106 3.25 -17.53 -2.17
CA GLY A 106 4.26 -18.01 -3.11
C GLY A 106 4.38 -17.20 -4.41
N LYS A 107 3.75 -16.02 -4.49
CA LYS A 107 3.83 -15.16 -5.68
C LYS A 107 4.33 -13.77 -5.29
N PHE A 108 5.36 -13.29 -5.95
CA PHE A 108 5.87 -11.94 -5.72
C PHE A 108 4.85 -10.86 -6.07
N CYS A 109 4.71 -9.83 -5.23
CA CYS A 109 3.73 -8.76 -5.41
C CYS A 109 3.84 -8.06 -6.78
N HIS A 110 5.05 -7.90 -7.31
CA HIS A 110 5.28 -7.29 -8.63
C HIS A 110 5.01 -8.21 -9.83
N ALA A 111 4.74 -9.50 -9.58
CA ALA A 111 4.52 -10.51 -10.61
C ALA A 111 3.15 -11.21 -10.49
N THR A 112 2.31 -10.78 -9.54
CA THR A 112 1.01 -11.42 -9.35
C THR A 112 -0.08 -10.79 -10.19
N ASP A 113 -0.90 -11.64 -10.81
CA ASP A 113 -2.15 -11.21 -11.44
C ASP A 113 -3.07 -10.47 -10.45
N ILE A 114 -3.02 -10.81 -9.16
CA ILE A 114 -3.83 -10.15 -8.13
C ILE A 114 -3.44 -8.68 -8.06
N CYS A 115 -2.16 -8.36 -7.92
CA CYS A 115 -1.70 -6.98 -7.88
C CYS A 115 -2.01 -6.25 -9.19
N CYS A 116 -1.74 -6.88 -10.34
CA CYS A 116 -2.04 -6.29 -11.65
C CYS A 116 -3.54 -6.11 -11.89
N ARG A 117 -4.38 -7.10 -11.54
CA ARG A 117 -5.84 -7.00 -11.72
C ARG A 117 -6.48 -5.97 -10.80
N ILE A 118 -6.03 -5.88 -9.56
CA ILE A 118 -6.52 -4.86 -8.63
C ILE A 118 -6.14 -3.48 -9.14
N PHE A 119 -4.93 -3.35 -9.68
CA PHE A 119 -4.38 -2.09 -10.15
C PHE A 119 -4.90 -1.64 -11.50
N CYS A 120 -4.86 -2.55 -12.50
CA CYS A 120 -5.22 -2.27 -13.89
C CYS A 120 -6.66 -2.68 -14.21
N GLY A 121 -7.30 -3.46 -13.34
CA GLY A 121 -8.64 -3.99 -13.52
C GLY A 121 -9.69 -3.15 -12.81
N ASN A 122 -10.43 -2.44 -13.57
CA ASN A 122 -11.83 -1.97 -13.45
C ASN A 122 -12.45 -1.55 -12.09
N ASN A 123 -11.83 -1.80 -10.94
CA ASN A 123 -12.53 -1.59 -9.67
C ASN A 123 -12.08 -0.34 -8.90
N TRP A 124 -10.94 0.27 -9.22
CA TRP A 124 -10.42 1.40 -8.44
C TRP A 124 -10.15 2.67 -9.25
N GLY A 125 -10.57 2.74 -10.51
CA GLY A 125 -10.55 3.98 -11.30
C GLY A 125 -9.16 4.43 -11.76
N LEU A 126 -8.14 3.59 -11.66
CA LEU A 126 -6.85 3.86 -12.27
C LEU A 126 -6.92 3.48 -13.75
N THR A 127 -7.35 4.42 -14.56
CA THR A 127 -7.19 4.30 -16.02
C THR A 127 -5.73 4.57 -16.35
N GLY A 128 -4.97 3.52 -16.63
CA GLY A 128 -3.66 3.67 -17.23
C GLY A 128 -3.82 4.32 -18.61
N SER A 129 -3.27 5.49 -18.77
CA SER A 129 -2.99 6.11 -20.07
C SER A 129 -1.59 5.73 -20.50
#